data_b68cddae164ee181b5d5597fa41aea4e
#
_entry.id   b68cddae164ee181b5d5597fa41aea4e
#
_cell.length_a   1.000
_cell.length_b   1.000
_cell.length_c   1.000
_cell.angle_alpha   90.00
_cell.angle_beta   90.00
_cell.angle_gamma   90.00
#
_symmetry.space_group_name_H-M   'P 1'
#
loop_
_entity.id
_entity.type
_entity.pdbx_description
1 polymer ?
#
loop_
_entity_poly.entity_id
_entity_poly.type
_entity_poly.pdbx_seq_one_letter_code
_entity_poly.pdbx_strand_id
1 'polypeptide(L)'
;MRVEERTCEHTIVCNETVFIADDGTEFKQKWDCIRYEMSKAREEAKNNIVTCEELRGRCNFDGGEYYENHEYTWVFVRDEKDVELLNRMFALDYDDFSCYIGQWVCVEESDDSSWVSSVENGIKYAKDLLEKLGYNVEITRKEEA
;
A
#
# COMPACT_ATOMS: atom_id res chain seq x y z
N MET A 1 -2.19 -9.06 13.50
CA MET A 1 -2.13 -8.47 14.86
C MET A 1 -3.14 -9.14 15.77
N ARG A 2 -2.72 -9.48 16.96
CA ARG A 2 -3.57 -10.06 18.00
C ARG A 2 -3.59 -9.13 19.21
N VAL A 3 -4.76 -8.95 19.84
CA VAL A 3 -4.92 -8.13 21.05
C VAL A 3 -5.24 -9.06 22.23
N GLU A 4 -4.53 -8.89 23.31
CA GLU A 4 -4.78 -9.62 24.56
C GLU A 4 -4.93 -8.66 25.73
N GLU A 5 -5.90 -8.98 26.61
CA GLU A 5 -6.00 -8.37 27.94
C GLU A 5 -5.41 -9.32 28.95
N ARG A 6 -4.48 -8.83 29.76
CA ARG A 6 -3.80 -9.62 30.78
C ARG A 6 -4.00 -9.01 32.15
N THR A 7 -4.11 -9.88 33.15
CA THR A 7 -4.15 -9.45 34.55
C THR A 7 -2.73 -9.46 35.12
N CYS A 8 -2.30 -8.32 35.64
CA CYS A 8 -0.99 -8.18 36.29
C CYS A 8 -1.16 -8.34 37.80
N GLU A 9 -0.29 -9.12 38.43
CA GLU A 9 -0.22 -9.23 39.91
C GLU A 9 0.86 -8.29 40.45
N HIS A 10 0.40 -7.18 41.04
CA HIS A 10 1.18 -6.28 41.82
C HIS A 10 0.45 -6.00 43.13
N THR A 11 0.81 -4.96 43.88
CA THR A 11 0.08 -4.50 45.08
C THR A 11 -1.38 -4.15 44.74
N ILE A 12 -1.65 -3.79 43.47
CA ILE A 12 -2.97 -3.57 42.89
C ILE A 12 -3.12 -4.46 41.67
N VAL A 13 -4.19 -5.29 41.64
CA VAL A 13 -4.53 -6.07 40.45
C VAL A 13 -5.10 -5.13 39.40
N CYS A 14 -4.49 -5.11 38.22
CA CYS A 14 -4.96 -4.31 37.08
C CYS A 14 -5.02 -5.17 35.81
N ASN A 15 -5.90 -4.77 34.89
CA ASN A 15 -5.94 -5.35 33.55
C ASN A 15 -5.06 -4.52 32.62
N GLU A 16 -4.22 -5.18 31.85
CA GLU A 16 -3.34 -4.58 30.86
C GLU A 16 -3.75 -5.04 29.47
N THR A 17 -3.91 -4.08 28.52
CA THR A 17 -4.12 -4.39 27.12
C THR A 17 -2.76 -4.50 26.42
N VAL A 18 -2.54 -5.62 25.75
CA VAL A 18 -1.31 -5.91 25.02
C VAL A 18 -1.65 -6.21 23.56
N PHE A 19 -0.90 -5.60 22.64
CA PHE A 19 -1.02 -5.83 21.21
C PHE A 19 0.11 -6.75 20.76
N ILE A 20 -0.26 -7.88 20.18
CA ILE A 20 0.68 -8.95 19.84
C ILE A 20 0.76 -9.07 18.32
N ALA A 21 1.96 -8.86 17.78
CA ALA A 21 2.25 -9.09 16.37
C ALA A 21 2.17 -10.59 16.02
N ASP A 22 2.07 -10.89 14.74
CA ASP A 22 1.95 -12.29 14.25
C ASP A 22 3.13 -13.17 14.64
N ASP A 23 4.32 -12.59 14.82
CA ASP A 23 5.53 -13.30 15.29
C ASP A 23 5.61 -13.46 16.83
N GLY A 24 4.63 -12.95 17.56
CA GLY A 24 4.57 -13.01 19.03
C GLY A 24 5.19 -11.80 19.74
N THR A 25 5.76 -10.84 19.04
CA THR A 25 6.30 -9.61 19.65
C THR A 25 5.19 -8.78 20.26
N GLU A 26 5.38 -8.32 21.51
CA GLU A 26 4.38 -7.61 22.28
C GLU A 26 4.61 -6.10 22.30
N PHE A 27 3.52 -5.35 22.21
CA PHE A 27 3.51 -3.88 22.23
C PHE A 27 2.44 -3.35 23.18
N LYS A 28 2.73 -2.25 23.85
CA LYS A 28 1.76 -1.54 24.70
C LYS A 28 0.84 -0.63 23.90
N GLN A 29 1.30 -0.18 22.74
CA GLN A 29 0.57 0.71 21.85
C GLN A 29 0.18 0.00 20.56
N LYS A 30 -1.08 0.16 20.14
CA LYS A 30 -1.59 -0.42 18.89
C LYS A 30 -0.78 -0.01 17.66
N TRP A 31 -0.47 1.28 17.54
CA TRP A 31 0.27 1.81 16.40
C TRP A 31 1.69 1.26 16.28
N ASP A 32 2.35 1.03 17.41
CA ASP A 32 3.70 0.44 17.41
C ASP A 32 3.67 -0.98 16.86
N CYS A 33 2.66 -1.75 17.21
CA CYS A 33 2.44 -3.10 16.68
C CYS A 33 2.17 -3.07 15.18
N ILE A 34 1.28 -2.19 14.71
CA ILE A 34 0.95 -2.03 13.29
C ILE A 34 2.19 -1.62 12.49
N ARG A 35 2.95 -0.64 12.93
CA ARG A 35 4.20 -0.20 12.26
C ARG A 35 5.22 -1.32 12.19
N TYR A 36 5.34 -2.11 13.24
CA TYR A 36 6.23 -3.26 13.28
C TYR A 36 5.83 -4.31 12.23
N GLU A 37 4.55 -4.67 12.16
CA GLU A 37 4.04 -5.62 11.16
C GLU A 37 4.21 -5.09 9.73
N MET A 38 3.95 -3.81 9.50
CA MET A 38 4.18 -3.17 8.20
C MET A 38 5.66 -3.20 7.81
N SER A 39 6.56 -2.94 8.74
CA SER A 39 8.00 -3.00 8.53
C SER A 39 8.45 -4.42 8.16
N LYS A 40 7.92 -5.43 8.82
CA LYS A 40 8.18 -6.85 8.49
C LYS A 40 7.68 -7.22 7.10
N ALA A 41 6.49 -6.79 6.74
CA ALA A 41 5.92 -7.01 5.41
C ALA A 41 6.76 -6.33 4.31
N ARG A 42 7.24 -5.12 4.56
CA ARG A 42 8.13 -4.39 3.63
C ARG A 42 9.48 -5.08 3.45
N GLU A 43 10.03 -5.65 4.50
CA GLU A 43 11.26 -6.43 4.43
C GLU A 43 11.08 -7.70 3.58
N GLU A 44 9.98 -8.41 3.79
CA GLU A 44 9.59 -9.57 2.98
C GLU A 44 9.37 -9.19 1.51
N ALA A 45 8.81 -8.02 1.26
CA ALA A 45 8.46 -7.54 -0.09
C ALA A 45 9.68 -7.18 -0.94
N LYS A 46 10.83 -6.86 -0.36
CA LYS A 46 12.02 -6.40 -1.11
C LYS A 46 12.40 -7.32 -2.27
N ASN A 47 12.22 -8.63 -2.11
CA ASN A 47 12.56 -9.63 -3.11
C ASN A 47 11.35 -10.31 -3.76
N ASN A 48 10.14 -9.98 -3.34
CA ASN A 48 8.93 -10.70 -3.72
C ASN A 48 7.91 -9.86 -4.49
N ILE A 49 7.96 -8.54 -4.37
CA ILE A 49 7.04 -7.63 -5.05
C ILE A 49 7.74 -6.96 -6.24
N VAL A 50 7.05 -6.92 -7.37
CA VAL A 50 7.54 -6.21 -8.56
C VAL A 50 7.28 -4.73 -8.40
N THR A 51 8.35 -3.94 -8.44
CA THR A 51 8.30 -2.47 -8.33
C THR A 51 8.97 -1.81 -9.52
N CYS A 52 8.67 -0.55 -9.76
CA CYS A 52 9.37 0.27 -10.72
C CYS A 52 10.13 1.37 -9.98
N GLU A 53 11.39 1.11 -9.64
CA GLU A 53 12.23 2.05 -8.90
C GLU A 53 12.49 3.37 -9.65
N GLU A 54 12.50 3.33 -10.99
CA GLU A 54 12.68 4.53 -11.82
C GLU A 54 11.56 5.55 -11.64
N LEU A 55 10.37 5.09 -11.23
CA LEU A 55 9.20 5.93 -10.98
C LEU A 55 9.01 6.30 -9.50
N ARG A 56 9.91 5.87 -8.64
CA ARG A 56 9.84 6.20 -7.22
C ARG A 56 9.78 7.72 -7.01
N GLY A 57 8.83 8.15 -6.21
CA GLY A 57 8.60 9.56 -5.94
C GLY A 57 7.83 10.32 -7.02
N ARG A 58 7.34 9.64 -8.06
CA ARG A 58 6.48 10.23 -9.09
C ARG A 58 5.03 9.82 -8.88
N CYS A 59 4.12 10.79 -8.85
CA CYS A 59 2.70 10.53 -8.74
C CYS A 59 2.11 9.99 -10.06
N ASN A 60 0.97 9.32 -9.95
CA ASN A 60 0.23 8.88 -11.12
C ASN A 60 -0.39 10.08 -11.87
N PHE A 61 -0.66 9.90 -13.15
CA PHE A 61 -1.22 10.92 -14.05
C PHE A 61 -2.77 10.83 -14.15
N ASP A 62 -3.43 10.39 -13.08
CA ASP A 62 -4.88 10.22 -13.03
C ASP A 62 -5.67 11.52 -12.71
N GLY A 63 -4.98 12.67 -12.71
CA GLY A 63 -5.54 13.96 -12.35
C GLY A 63 -5.36 14.34 -10.89
N GLY A 64 -4.68 13.50 -10.11
CA GLY A 64 -4.29 13.80 -8.74
C GLY A 64 -3.18 14.85 -8.63
N GLU A 65 -3.05 15.43 -7.45
CA GLU A 65 -2.00 16.40 -7.16
C GLU A 65 -0.75 15.70 -6.62
N TYR A 66 0.42 16.25 -6.92
CA TYR A 66 1.68 15.85 -6.32
C TYR A 66 1.93 16.59 -5.00
N TYR A 67 2.28 15.83 -3.96
CA TYR A 67 2.63 16.35 -2.63
C TYR A 67 4.07 15.96 -2.28
N GLU A 68 4.92 16.94 -1.99
CA GLU A 68 6.34 16.68 -1.69
C GLU A 68 6.59 15.83 -0.44
N ASN A 69 5.68 15.89 0.54
CA ASN A 69 5.76 15.13 1.78
C ASN A 69 5.11 13.74 1.70
N HIS A 70 4.59 13.36 0.55
CA HIS A 70 4.05 12.02 0.31
C HIS A 70 5.08 11.14 -0.40
N GLU A 71 5.03 9.85 -0.10
CA GLU A 71 5.80 8.85 -0.83
C GLU A 71 4.94 8.20 -1.90
N TYR A 72 5.55 7.95 -3.06
CA TYR A 72 4.89 7.31 -4.20
C TYR A 72 5.67 6.07 -4.58
N THR A 73 5.00 4.92 -4.50
CA THR A 73 5.57 3.61 -4.84
C THR A 73 4.77 2.97 -5.96
N TRP A 74 5.45 2.51 -7.00
CA TRP A 74 4.82 1.85 -8.14
C TRP A 74 5.03 0.35 -8.05
N VAL A 75 3.92 -0.40 -8.01
CA VAL A 75 3.94 -1.85 -7.86
C VAL A 75 3.07 -2.52 -8.92
N PHE A 76 3.47 -3.71 -9.34
CA PHE A 76 2.66 -4.58 -10.18
C PHE A 76 2.07 -5.70 -9.34
N VAL A 77 0.75 -5.83 -9.36
CA VAL A 77 0.03 -6.84 -8.58
C VAL A 77 -0.16 -8.09 -9.43
N ARG A 78 0.60 -9.14 -9.17
CA ARG A 78 0.58 -10.35 -10.00
C ARG A 78 -0.55 -11.31 -9.64
N ASP A 79 -0.76 -11.54 -8.35
CA ASP A 79 -1.63 -12.59 -7.83
C ASP A 79 -2.08 -12.32 -6.40
N GLU A 80 -2.82 -13.27 -5.83
CA GLU A 80 -3.34 -13.19 -4.46
C GLU A 80 -2.24 -13.13 -3.39
N LYS A 81 -1.07 -13.68 -3.63
CA LYS A 81 0.06 -13.59 -2.69
C LYS A 81 0.58 -12.17 -2.62
N ASP A 82 0.68 -11.51 -3.76
CA ASP A 82 1.05 -10.09 -3.81
C ASP A 82 0.01 -9.22 -3.11
N VAL A 83 -1.28 -9.51 -3.32
CA VAL A 83 -2.39 -8.82 -2.63
C VAL A 83 -2.25 -8.92 -1.12
N GLU A 84 -2.06 -10.11 -0.60
CA GLU A 84 -1.92 -10.35 0.84
C GLU A 84 -0.73 -9.59 1.43
N LEU A 85 0.42 -9.62 0.76
CA LEU A 85 1.62 -8.94 1.19
C LEU A 85 1.46 -7.41 1.11
N LEU A 86 0.90 -6.89 0.01
CA LEU A 86 0.66 -5.45 -0.16
C LEU A 86 -0.35 -4.90 0.85
N ASN A 87 -1.41 -5.65 1.16
CA ASN A 87 -2.37 -5.27 2.19
C ASN A 87 -1.74 -5.19 3.59
N ARG A 88 -0.69 -5.95 3.85
CA ARG A 88 0.09 -5.85 5.10
C ARG A 88 1.10 -4.71 5.09
N MET A 89 1.63 -4.34 3.90
CA MET A 89 2.62 -3.27 3.76
C MET A 89 2.04 -1.87 3.91
N PHE A 90 0.81 -1.68 3.47
CA PHE A 90 0.16 -0.37 3.38
C PHE A 90 -1.13 -0.32 4.18
N ALA A 91 -1.32 0.76 4.91
CA ALA A 91 -2.55 1.01 5.66
C ALA A 91 -3.59 1.69 4.76
N LEU A 92 -4.35 0.88 4.03
CA LEU A 92 -5.46 1.37 3.20
C LEU A 92 -6.75 1.43 4.02
N ASP A 93 -7.45 2.57 3.95
CA ASP A 93 -8.68 2.79 4.72
C ASP A 93 -9.91 2.13 4.07
N TYR A 94 -10.00 2.15 2.74
CA TYR A 94 -11.20 1.74 2.00
C TYR A 94 -10.95 0.78 0.86
N ASP A 95 -9.71 0.64 0.41
CA ASP A 95 -9.35 -0.18 -0.75
C ASP A 95 -8.64 -1.46 -0.35
N ASP A 96 -8.67 -2.42 -1.25
CA ASP A 96 -7.95 -3.67 -1.18
C ASP A 96 -7.21 -3.86 -2.51
N PHE A 97 -6.00 -4.36 -2.48
CA PHE A 97 -5.22 -4.63 -3.68
C PHE A 97 -5.80 -5.73 -4.57
N SER A 98 -6.76 -6.51 -4.08
CA SER A 98 -7.44 -7.55 -4.87
C SER A 98 -8.13 -7.01 -6.12
N CYS A 99 -8.55 -5.74 -6.12
CA CYS A 99 -9.17 -5.08 -7.26
C CYS A 99 -8.17 -4.81 -8.41
N TYR A 100 -6.88 -4.95 -8.17
CA TYR A 100 -5.82 -4.52 -9.09
C TYR A 100 -4.93 -5.65 -9.61
N ILE A 101 -5.34 -6.91 -9.46
CA ILE A 101 -4.57 -8.04 -9.97
C ILE A 101 -4.36 -7.91 -11.48
N GLY A 102 -3.12 -8.08 -11.94
CA GLY A 102 -2.71 -7.91 -13.32
C GLY A 102 -2.43 -6.48 -13.75
N GLN A 103 -2.39 -5.54 -12.82
CA GLN A 103 -2.22 -4.11 -13.10
C GLN A 103 -1.02 -3.50 -12.36
N TRP A 104 -0.50 -2.43 -12.96
CA TRP A 104 0.36 -1.49 -12.24
C TRP A 104 -0.49 -0.53 -11.43
N VAL A 105 -0.08 -0.26 -10.20
CA VAL A 105 -0.70 0.73 -9.33
C VAL A 105 0.36 1.64 -8.74
N CYS A 106 -0.04 2.88 -8.45
CA CYS A 106 0.75 3.83 -7.69
C CYS A 106 0.16 3.90 -6.29
N VAL A 107 0.97 3.61 -5.28
CA VAL A 107 0.59 3.76 -3.88
C VAL A 107 1.16 5.06 -3.35
N GLU A 108 0.28 5.95 -2.94
CA GLU A 108 0.62 7.22 -2.31
C GLU A 108 0.49 7.08 -0.79
N GLU A 109 1.55 7.42 -0.07
CA GLU A 109 1.56 7.37 1.39
C GLU A 109 1.78 8.76 1.98
N SER A 110 0.93 9.10 2.95
CA SER A 110 1.15 10.20 3.88
C SER A 110 1.45 9.67 5.28
N ASP A 111 1.61 10.56 6.25
CA ASP A 111 1.84 10.16 7.66
C ASP A 111 0.68 9.34 8.25
N ASP A 112 -0.55 9.57 7.79
CA ASP A 112 -1.76 9.01 8.41
C ASP A 112 -2.47 7.94 7.57
N SER A 113 -2.27 7.93 6.26
CA SER A 113 -3.04 7.06 5.37
C SER A 113 -2.32 6.79 4.05
N SER A 114 -2.82 5.79 3.33
CA SER A 114 -2.33 5.42 2.02
C SER A 114 -3.48 5.32 1.02
N TRP A 115 -3.20 5.67 -0.23
CA TRP A 115 -4.16 5.61 -1.34
C TRP A 115 -3.55 4.83 -2.50
N VAL A 116 -4.41 4.15 -3.24
CA VAL A 116 -4.01 3.41 -4.44
C VAL A 116 -4.67 4.03 -5.65
N SER A 117 -3.90 4.31 -6.68
CA SER A 117 -4.41 4.72 -7.98
C SER A 117 -3.93 3.76 -9.08
N SER A 118 -4.90 3.26 -9.87
CA SER A 118 -4.62 2.35 -10.97
C SER A 118 -4.02 3.09 -12.16
N VAL A 119 -2.97 2.52 -12.75
CA VAL A 119 -2.41 3.04 -14.00
C VAL A 119 -3.43 2.94 -15.14
N GLU A 120 -4.24 1.88 -15.16
CA GLU A 120 -5.33 1.73 -16.15
C GLU A 120 -6.32 2.90 -16.10
N ASN A 121 -6.69 3.35 -14.90
CA ASN A 121 -7.53 4.52 -14.72
C ASN A 121 -6.83 5.81 -15.16
N GLY A 122 -5.54 5.95 -14.88
CA GLY A 122 -4.72 7.06 -15.34
C GLY A 122 -4.65 7.14 -16.87
N ILE A 123 -4.51 6.00 -17.53
CA ILE A 123 -4.52 5.90 -19.00
C ILE A 123 -5.87 6.36 -19.57
N LYS A 124 -6.97 5.88 -19.00
CA LYS A 124 -8.32 6.30 -19.41
C LYS A 124 -8.54 7.79 -19.26
N TYR A 125 -8.10 8.35 -18.13
CA TYR A 125 -8.19 9.78 -17.87
C TYR A 125 -7.40 10.60 -18.89
N ALA A 126 -6.14 10.27 -19.11
CA ALA A 126 -5.26 10.96 -20.05
C ALA A 126 -5.79 10.85 -21.49
N LYS A 127 -6.26 9.68 -21.89
CA LYS A 127 -6.85 9.45 -23.21
C LYS A 127 -8.08 10.31 -23.43
N ASP A 128 -9.02 10.31 -22.50
CA ASP A 128 -10.25 11.11 -22.58
C ASP A 128 -9.94 12.61 -22.71
N LEU A 129 -9.02 13.11 -21.89
CA LEU A 129 -8.61 14.49 -21.93
C LEU A 129 -8.00 14.88 -23.28
N LEU A 130 -7.08 14.06 -23.80
CA LEU A 130 -6.44 14.34 -25.07
C LEU A 130 -7.40 14.25 -26.27
N GLU A 131 -8.34 13.30 -26.27
CA GLU A 131 -9.37 13.16 -27.29
C GLU A 131 -10.31 14.38 -27.30
N LYS A 132 -10.67 14.90 -26.14
CA LYS A 132 -11.47 16.15 -26.03
C LYS A 132 -10.73 17.37 -26.54
N LEU A 133 -9.41 17.35 -26.53
CA LEU A 133 -8.55 18.40 -27.10
C LEU A 133 -8.28 18.22 -28.60
N GLY A 134 -8.81 17.17 -29.22
CA GLY A 134 -8.72 16.95 -30.65
C GLY A 134 -7.59 15.99 -31.09
N TYR A 135 -6.98 15.26 -30.14
CA TYR A 135 -5.94 14.29 -30.45
C TYR A 135 -6.53 12.88 -30.61
N ASN A 136 -6.00 12.13 -31.55
CA ASN A 136 -6.23 10.68 -31.61
C ASN A 136 -5.17 9.97 -30.79
N VAL A 137 -5.57 9.20 -29.79
CA VAL A 137 -4.65 8.54 -28.88
C VAL A 137 -4.87 7.04 -28.87
N GLU A 138 -3.81 6.29 -29.15
CA GLU A 138 -3.78 4.85 -29.01
C GLU A 138 -2.62 4.48 -28.07
N ILE A 139 -2.95 3.73 -27.01
CA ILE A 139 -1.96 3.29 -26.00
C ILE A 139 -1.99 1.78 -25.95
N THR A 140 -0.84 1.16 -26.19
CA THR A 140 -0.68 -0.29 -26.10
C THR A 140 0.43 -0.64 -25.11
N ARG A 141 0.23 -1.74 -24.40
CA ARG A 141 1.26 -2.27 -23.51
C ARG A 141 2.38 -2.90 -24.35
N LYS A 142 3.62 -2.65 -23.94
CA LYS A 142 4.77 -3.34 -24.56
C LYS A 142 4.66 -4.83 -24.24
N GLU A 143 4.91 -5.65 -25.24
CA GLU A 143 5.09 -7.08 -25.03
C GLU A 143 6.37 -7.31 -24.21
N GLU A 144 6.27 -8.20 -23.22
CA GLU A 144 7.46 -8.63 -22.48
C GLU A 144 8.33 -9.49 -23.42
N ALA A 145 9.58 -9.11 -23.50
CA ALA A 145 10.57 -9.85 -24.29
C ALA A 145 11.00 -11.14 -23.56
#